data_becd215ea3dbfd660d6e2815666b0e64
#
_entry.id   becd215ea3dbfd660d6e2815666b0e64
#
_cell.length_a   1.000
_cell.length_b   1.000
_cell.length_c   1.000
_cell.angle_alpha   90.00
_cell.angle_beta   90.00
_cell.angle_gamma   90.00
#
_symmetry.space_group_name_H-M   'P 1'
#
loop_
_entity.id
_entity.type
_entity.pdbx_description
1 polymer ?
#
loop_
_entity_poly.entity_id
_entity_poly.type
_entity_poly.pdbx_seq_one_letter_code
_entity_poly.pdbx_strand_id
1 'polypeptide(L)'
;VFQTEGYDLPDFPVSDGNSGVNLNIKNIGMPSGVTICASFNKELSEAIGCVIGEEAKALGMPLVLAPAFNIHRNPLNGRQPEYFSEDPYLSGVMAGFYAKGLEGAGVGGCYKHFIGNNCESSRKRNQSLISERAIREIYFRTFEYAMDVHMPASFMTAYNAVNGCPTAADEELLQGLLREENGFAGFVMTDWTTYDSVDVAAMVQAGNCWITPGSNDDT
;
A
#
# COMPACT_ATOMS: atom_id res chain seq x y z
N VAL A 1 -17.06 8.70 9.59
CA VAL A 1 -17.96 9.66 8.92
C VAL A 1 -17.17 10.93 8.71
N PHE A 2 -16.78 11.21 7.47
CA PHE A 2 -16.09 12.47 7.13
C PHE A 2 -17.17 13.54 6.91
N GLN A 3 -17.41 14.41 7.89
CA GLN A 3 -18.20 15.61 7.72
C GLN A 3 -17.24 16.79 7.49
N THR A 4 -17.09 17.21 6.23
CA THR A 4 -16.52 18.52 5.89
C THR A 4 -17.68 19.51 5.77
N GLU A 5 -17.64 20.63 6.49
CA GLU A 5 -18.66 21.68 6.35
C GLU A 5 -18.81 22.08 4.87
N GLY A 6 -19.99 21.89 4.31
CA GLY A 6 -20.33 22.26 2.93
C GLY A 6 -20.18 21.16 1.87
N TYR A 7 -19.70 19.95 2.23
CA TYR A 7 -19.62 18.82 1.30
C TYR A 7 -20.25 17.57 1.94
N ASP A 8 -21.23 17.00 1.27
CA ASP A 8 -21.84 15.71 1.63
C ASP A 8 -21.00 14.59 1.01
N LEU A 9 -19.91 14.21 1.71
CA LEU A 9 -19.06 13.10 1.27
C LEU A 9 -19.66 11.79 1.79
N PRO A 10 -19.83 10.77 0.93
CA PRO A 10 -20.30 9.47 1.37
C PRO A 10 -19.28 8.81 2.30
N ASP A 11 -19.75 7.92 3.16
CA ASP A 11 -18.88 7.04 3.92
C ASP A 11 -17.98 6.24 2.96
N PHE A 12 -16.68 6.23 3.24
CA PHE A 12 -15.69 5.49 2.45
C PHE A 12 -14.99 4.46 3.34
N PRO A 13 -15.67 3.34 3.65
CA PRO A 13 -15.10 2.30 4.47
C PRO A 13 -13.97 1.59 3.74
N VAL A 14 -12.91 1.26 4.46
CA VAL A 14 -11.75 0.52 3.95
C VAL A 14 -11.40 -0.61 4.90
N SER A 15 -10.77 -1.66 4.37
CA SER A 15 -10.34 -2.80 5.16
C SER A 15 -9.00 -3.30 4.67
N ASP A 16 -8.17 -3.84 5.58
CA ASP A 16 -7.03 -4.66 5.17
C ASP A 16 -7.53 -5.90 4.41
N GLY A 17 -6.72 -6.38 3.47
CA GLY A 17 -7.13 -7.45 2.58
C GLY A 17 -6.02 -8.38 2.09
N ASN A 18 -4.81 -8.34 2.67
CA ASN A 18 -3.68 -9.14 2.18
C ASN A 18 -3.93 -10.66 2.21
N SER A 19 -4.77 -11.14 3.12
CA SER A 19 -5.13 -12.54 3.28
C SER A 19 -6.65 -12.75 3.45
N GLY A 20 -7.44 -11.92 2.76
CA GLY A 20 -8.90 -11.84 2.87
C GLY A 20 -9.33 -10.53 3.54
N VAL A 21 -10.59 -10.15 3.38
CA VAL A 21 -11.14 -8.92 3.96
C VAL A 21 -11.11 -8.99 5.48
N ASN A 22 -10.40 -8.07 6.12
CA ASN A 22 -10.20 -8.10 7.58
C ASN A 22 -11.30 -7.32 8.31
N LEU A 23 -12.41 -7.99 8.56
CA LEU A 23 -13.53 -7.47 9.34
C LEU A 23 -13.89 -8.43 10.47
N ASN A 24 -14.57 -7.94 11.53
CA ASN A 24 -15.07 -8.77 12.64
C ASN A 24 -16.31 -9.59 12.27
N ILE A 25 -16.34 -10.13 11.06
CA ILE A 25 -17.39 -11.00 10.53
C ILE A 25 -16.75 -12.22 9.87
N LYS A 26 -17.54 -13.26 9.62
CA LYS A 26 -17.05 -14.43 8.86
C LYS A 26 -16.75 -14.00 7.43
N ASN A 27 -15.55 -14.28 6.99
CA ASN A 27 -15.03 -14.03 5.66
C ASN A 27 -14.12 -15.19 5.20
N ILE A 28 -13.69 -15.13 3.96
CA ILE A 28 -12.82 -16.16 3.38
C ILE A 28 -11.36 -15.82 3.72
N GLY A 29 -10.69 -16.74 4.46
CA GLY A 29 -9.23 -16.65 4.66
C GLY A 29 -8.49 -17.11 3.42
N MET A 30 -7.62 -16.26 2.91
CA MET A 30 -6.74 -16.53 1.76
C MET A 30 -5.30 -16.80 2.22
N PRO A 31 -4.48 -17.45 1.38
CA PRO A 31 -3.05 -17.59 1.66
C PRO A 31 -2.38 -16.23 1.87
N SER A 32 -1.30 -16.23 2.65
CA SER A 32 -0.48 -15.02 2.83
C SER A 32 0.30 -14.66 1.56
N GLY A 33 0.74 -13.40 1.46
CA GLY A 33 1.48 -12.89 0.29
C GLY A 33 2.67 -13.77 -0.10
N VAL A 34 3.49 -14.16 0.87
CA VAL A 34 4.63 -15.06 0.62
C VAL A 34 4.20 -16.42 0.05
N THR A 35 3.09 -16.96 0.51
CA THR A 35 2.57 -18.25 0.00
C THR A 35 2.03 -18.11 -1.42
N ILE A 36 1.31 -17.02 -1.70
CA ILE A 36 0.84 -16.71 -3.06
C ILE A 36 2.04 -16.59 -4.00
N CYS A 37 3.06 -15.82 -3.61
CA CYS A 37 4.24 -15.59 -4.41
C CYS A 37 5.05 -16.87 -4.66
N ALA A 38 5.16 -17.76 -3.65
CA ALA A 38 5.84 -19.05 -3.74
C ALA A 38 5.20 -20.03 -4.75
N SER A 39 3.99 -19.75 -5.20
CA SER A 39 3.34 -20.51 -6.27
C SER A 39 3.94 -20.24 -7.65
N PHE A 40 4.60 -19.10 -7.87
CA PHE A 40 5.05 -18.60 -9.18
C PHE A 40 3.93 -18.56 -10.24
N ASN A 41 2.68 -18.48 -9.81
CA ASN A 41 1.50 -18.56 -10.66
C ASN A 41 0.72 -17.24 -10.59
N LYS A 42 0.91 -16.41 -11.60
CA LYS A 42 0.29 -15.08 -11.71
C LYS A 42 -1.23 -15.17 -11.88
N GLU A 43 -1.73 -16.18 -12.60
CA GLU A 43 -3.16 -16.43 -12.76
C GLU A 43 -3.83 -16.79 -11.45
N LEU A 44 -3.14 -17.54 -10.57
CA LEU A 44 -3.61 -17.82 -9.20
C LEU A 44 -3.64 -16.53 -8.37
N SER A 45 -2.63 -15.68 -8.48
CA SER A 45 -2.60 -14.39 -7.79
C SER A 45 -3.77 -13.50 -8.19
N GLU A 46 -4.07 -13.42 -9.49
CA GLU A 46 -5.22 -12.69 -10.03
C GLU A 46 -6.54 -13.27 -9.52
N ALA A 47 -6.70 -14.59 -9.54
CA ALA A 47 -7.91 -15.25 -9.04
C ALA A 47 -8.15 -15.00 -7.54
N ILE A 48 -7.09 -15.02 -6.72
CA ILE A 48 -7.18 -14.70 -5.28
C ILE A 48 -7.61 -13.24 -5.09
N GLY A 49 -7.00 -12.30 -5.83
CA GLY A 49 -7.40 -10.90 -5.82
C GLY A 49 -8.87 -10.72 -6.18
N CYS A 50 -9.35 -11.42 -7.23
CA CYS A 50 -10.74 -11.38 -7.66
C CYS A 50 -11.71 -11.84 -6.55
N VAL A 51 -11.44 -12.96 -5.89
CA VAL A 51 -12.28 -13.48 -4.79
C VAL A 51 -12.36 -12.48 -3.63
N ILE A 52 -11.21 -11.89 -3.24
CA ILE A 52 -11.18 -10.86 -2.19
C ILE A 52 -11.97 -9.62 -2.61
N GLY A 53 -11.84 -9.20 -3.88
CA GLY A 53 -12.57 -8.06 -4.42
C GLY A 53 -14.08 -8.30 -4.45
N GLU A 54 -14.53 -9.49 -4.86
CA GLU A 54 -15.95 -9.85 -4.85
C GLU A 54 -16.52 -9.86 -3.42
N GLU A 55 -15.78 -10.39 -2.46
CA GLU A 55 -16.18 -10.37 -1.05
C GLU A 55 -16.23 -8.94 -0.50
N ALA A 56 -15.20 -8.13 -0.74
CA ALA A 56 -15.16 -6.73 -0.32
C ALA A 56 -16.32 -5.92 -0.91
N LYS A 57 -16.61 -6.11 -2.20
CA LYS A 57 -17.75 -5.49 -2.87
C LYS A 57 -19.09 -5.89 -2.23
N ALA A 58 -19.27 -7.18 -1.93
CA ALA A 58 -20.47 -7.67 -1.26
C ALA A 58 -20.65 -7.09 0.14
N LEU A 59 -19.55 -6.69 0.79
CA LEU A 59 -19.53 -6.03 2.09
C LEU A 59 -19.59 -4.50 2.02
N GLY A 60 -19.71 -3.93 0.82
CA GLY A 60 -19.81 -2.48 0.61
C GLY A 60 -18.49 -1.74 0.79
N MET A 61 -17.34 -2.42 0.65
CA MET A 61 -16.01 -1.80 0.73
C MET A 61 -15.60 -1.29 -0.65
N PRO A 62 -15.43 0.02 -0.84
CA PRO A 62 -14.97 0.58 -2.12
C PRO A 62 -13.46 0.42 -2.34
N LEU A 63 -12.68 0.22 -1.28
CA LEU A 63 -11.23 0.09 -1.31
C LEU A 63 -10.75 -0.98 -0.34
N VAL A 64 -9.82 -1.81 -0.81
CA VAL A 64 -9.09 -2.78 0.02
C VAL A 64 -7.63 -2.36 0.12
N LEU A 65 -7.10 -2.32 1.35
CA LEU A 65 -5.72 -1.93 1.64
C LEU A 65 -4.76 -3.10 1.37
N ALA A 66 -4.68 -3.49 0.10
CA ALA A 66 -3.86 -4.58 -0.42
C ALA A 66 -3.56 -4.38 -1.92
N PRO A 67 -2.49 -5.00 -2.45
CA PRO A 67 -1.52 -5.86 -1.78
C PRO A 67 -0.41 -5.10 -1.03
N ALA A 68 0.17 -5.75 -0.01
CA ALA A 68 1.39 -5.30 0.64
C ALA A 68 2.57 -6.13 0.10
N PHE A 69 3.59 -5.50 -0.47
CA PHE A 69 4.67 -6.23 -1.17
C PHE A 69 6.05 -5.58 -1.10
N ASN A 70 6.40 -5.02 0.06
CA ASN A 70 7.78 -4.59 0.30
C ASN A 70 8.77 -5.76 0.16
N ILE A 71 10.00 -5.44 -0.21
CA ILE A 71 11.07 -6.44 -0.40
C ILE A 71 11.38 -7.18 0.91
N HIS A 72 11.51 -8.50 0.84
CA HIS A 72 12.01 -9.36 1.91
C HIS A 72 13.53 -9.14 2.09
N ARG A 73 13.91 -8.03 2.69
CA ARG A 73 15.32 -7.68 2.90
C ARG A 73 15.93 -8.39 4.11
N ASN A 74 15.18 -8.51 5.19
CA ASN A 74 15.65 -9.08 6.44
C ASN A 74 14.63 -10.09 6.97
N PRO A 75 14.99 -11.37 7.18
CA PRO A 75 14.08 -12.40 7.65
C PRO A 75 13.50 -12.12 9.04
N LEU A 76 14.07 -11.20 9.81
CA LEU A 76 13.56 -10.78 11.13
C LEU A 76 12.47 -9.69 11.04
N ASN A 77 12.11 -9.23 9.84
CA ASN A 77 10.99 -8.31 9.70
C ASN A 77 9.67 -9.01 10.04
N GLY A 78 8.91 -8.48 10.99
CA GLY A 78 7.65 -9.05 11.46
C GLY A 78 6.54 -9.12 10.41
N ARG A 79 6.69 -8.43 9.26
CA ARG A 79 5.70 -8.43 8.15
C ARG A 79 6.08 -9.34 6.98
N GLN A 80 7.10 -10.16 7.10
CA GLN A 80 7.50 -11.10 6.04
C GLN A 80 6.35 -12.00 5.52
N PRO A 81 5.44 -12.52 6.36
CA PRO A 81 4.35 -13.36 5.85
C PRO A 81 3.40 -12.64 4.90
N GLU A 82 3.16 -11.35 5.07
CA GLU A 82 2.23 -10.61 4.21
C GLU A 82 2.88 -10.10 2.92
N TYR A 83 4.21 -9.93 2.91
CA TYR A 83 4.96 -9.50 1.74
C TYR A 83 5.22 -10.68 0.80
N PHE A 84 5.59 -10.39 -0.45
CA PHE A 84 5.61 -11.39 -1.50
C PHE A 84 6.97 -12.08 -1.66
N SER A 85 8.07 -11.35 -1.88
CA SER A 85 9.39 -11.91 -2.19
C SER A 85 10.53 -10.96 -1.89
N GLU A 86 11.75 -11.48 -1.89
CA GLU A 86 12.98 -10.68 -1.94
C GLU A 86 13.32 -10.18 -3.35
N ASP A 87 12.81 -10.85 -4.38
CA ASP A 87 13.02 -10.51 -5.77
C ASP A 87 12.04 -9.43 -6.23
N PRO A 88 12.52 -8.25 -6.71
CA PRO A 88 11.66 -7.15 -7.13
C PRO A 88 10.70 -7.52 -8.26
N TYR A 89 11.17 -8.30 -9.25
CA TYR A 89 10.38 -8.70 -10.38
C TYR A 89 9.25 -9.64 -9.98
N LEU A 90 9.60 -10.72 -9.27
CA LEU A 90 8.61 -11.69 -8.81
C LEU A 90 7.57 -11.03 -7.90
N SER A 91 8.04 -10.24 -6.93
CA SER A 91 7.16 -9.54 -5.98
C SER A 91 6.21 -8.57 -6.70
N GLY A 92 6.75 -7.73 -7.59
CA GLY A 92 5.98 -6.73 -8.32
C GLY A 92 4.95 -7.36 -9.27
N VAL A 93 5.37 -8.33 -10.09
CA VAL A 93 4.47 -9.00 -11.04
C VAL A 93 3.34 -9.71 -10.31
N MET A 94 3.65 -10.48 -9.27
CA MET A 94 2.61 -11.21 -8.51
C MET A 94 1.64 -10.26 -7.80
N ALA A 95 2.15 -9.17 -7.22
CA ALA A 95 1.32 -8.13 -6.59
C ALA A 95 0.45 -7.37 -7.62
N GLY A 96 1.01 -7.09 -8.81
CA GLY A 96 0.27 -6.47 -9.90
C GLY A 96 -0.91 -7.32 -10.36
N PHE A 97 -0.71 -8.63 -10.53
CA PHE A 97 -1.81 -9.55 -10.88
C PHE A 97 -2.85 -9.68 -9.76
N TYR A 98 -2.41 -9.68 -8.49
CA TYR A 98 -3.33 -9.64 -7.37
C TYR A 98 -4.23 -8.39 -7.41
N ALA A 99 -3.65 -7.19 -7.60
CA ALA A 99 -4.39 -5.95 -7.69
C ALA A 99 -5.31 -5.90 -8.92
N LYS A 100 -4.86 -6.44 -10.06
CA LYS A 100 -5.67 -6.57 -11.26
C LYS A 100 -6.93 -7.40 -11.02
N GLY A 101 -6.82 -8.51 -10.31
CA GLY A 101 -7.97 -9.33 -9.91
C GLY A 101 -8.89 -8.59 -8.96
N LEU A 102 -8.34 -7.94 -7.95
CA LEU A 102 -9.07 -7.17 -6.95
C LEU A 102 -9.90 -6.04 -7.62
N GLU A 103 -9.26 -5.22 -8.45
CA GLU A 103 -9.90 -4.10 -9.13
C GLU A 103 -10.82 -4.55 -10.26
N GLY A 104 -10.54 -5.70 -10.87
CA GLY A 104 -11.42 -6.35 -11.84
C GLY A 104 -12.79 -6.74 -11.26
N ALA A 105 -12.89 -6.98 -9.95
CA ALA A 105 -14.15 -7.18 -9.23
C ALA A 105 -14.91 -5.86 -8.96
N GLY A 106 -14.29 -4.70 -9.20
CA GLY A 106 -14.89 -3.37 -9.05
C GLY A 106 -14.66 -2.74 -7.68
N VAL A 107 -13.55 -3.08 -7.01
CA VAL A 107 -13.10 -2.53 -5.71
C VAL A 107 -11.69 -2.01 -5.89
N GLY A 108 -11.38 -0.81 -5.41
CA GLY A 108 -10.03 -0.25 -5.52
C GLY A 108 -8.99 -1.02 -4.71
N GLY A 109 -7.76 -1.10 -5.22
CA GLY A 109 -6.58 -1.63 -4.55
C GLY A 109 -5.68 -0.53 -4.00
N CYS A 110 -4.82 -0.90 -3.05
CA CYS A 110 -3.86 0.01 -2.44
C CYS A 110 -2.48 -0.63 -2.36
N TYR A 111 -1.54 -0.17 -3.18
CA TYR A 111 -0.16 -0.62 -3.12
C TYR A 111 0.53 -0.09 -1.87
N LYS A 112 1.07 -1.00 -1.06
CA LYS A 112 1.67 -0.63 0.23
C LYS A 112 2.88 -1.50 0.59
N HIS A 113 3.76 -1.01 1.45
CA HIS A 113 3.85 0.34 2.02
C HIS A 113 4.93 1.12 1.28
N PHE A 114 4.61 2.23 0.72
CA PHE A 114 5.52 3.03 -0.10
C PHE A 114 6.34 3.97 0.79
N ILE A 115 7.64 3.77 0.99
CA ILE A 115 8.58 2.78 0.46
C ILE A 115 9.57 2.36 1.56
N GLY A 116 10.18 1.16 1.42
CA GLY A 116 11.29 0.78 2.28
C GLY A 116 10.91 0.32 3.69
N ASN A 117 9.67 -0.15 3.92
CA ASN A 117 9.22 -0.69 5.20
C ASN A 117 9.77 -2.11 5.43
N ASN A 118 11.04 -2.19 5.89
CA ASN A 118 11.78 -3.44 6.06
C ASN A 118 12.07 -3.80 7.53
N CYS A 119 11.56 -3.02 8.48
CA CYS A 119 11.75 -3.26 9.91
C CYS A 119 10.54 -2.73 10.69
N GLU A 120 9.93 -3.60 11.51
CA GLU A 120 8.79 -3.23 12.35
C GLU A 120 9.20 -2.72 13.73
N SER A 121 10.46 -2.93 14.14
CA SER A 121 10.95 -2.39 15.42
C SER A 121 10.96 -0.85 15.37
N SER A 122 10.18 -0.23 16.25
CA SER A 122 10.01 1.25 16.29
C SER A 122 9.64 1.85 14.93
N ARG A 123 8.75 1.20 14.18
CA ARG A 123 8.44 1.49 12.77
C ARG A 123 8.11 2.96 12.46
N LYS A 124 7.50 3.71 13.38
CA LYS A 124 7.23 5.16 13.24
C LYS A 124 8.47 6.05 13.45
N ARG A 125 9.61 5.48 13.88
CA ARG A 125 10.87 6.19 14.13
C ARG A 125 12.04 5.57 13.38
N ASN A 126 11.77 4.52 12.62
CA ASN A 126 12.79 3.78 11.89
C ASN A 126 13.29 4.60 10.68
N GLN A 127 14.60 4.47 10.44
CA GLN A 127 15.28 5.08 9.29
C GLN A 127 15.76 3.99 8.35
N SER A 128 15.26 3.99 7.14
CA SER A 128 15.78 3.14 6.07
C SER A 128 16.85 3.90 5.30
N LEU A 129 18.12 3.56 5.54
CA LEU A 129 19.23 4.15 4.80
C LEU A 129 19.41 3.40 3.48
N ILE A 130 19.05 4.04 2.39
CA ILE A 130 18.99 3.43 1.06
C ILE A 130 19.64 4.39 0.06
N SER A 131 20.63 3.91 -0.71
CA SER A 131 21.20 4.73 -1.77
C SER A 131 20.17 5.00 -2.88
N GLU A 132 20.28 6.13 -3.58
CA GLU A 132 19.43 6.49 -4.72
C GLU A 132 19.34 5.34 -5.74
N ARG A 133 20.48 4.75 -6.06
CA ARG A 133 20.54 3.58 -6.94
C ARG A 133 19.69 2.43 -6.43
N ALA A 134 19.78 2.10 -5.13
CA ALA A 134 19.01 1.00 -4.56
C ALA A 134 17.52 1.32 -4.48
N ILE A 135 17.15 2.59 -4.24
CA ILE A 135 15.75 3.03 -4.34
C ILE A 135 15.22 2.68 -5.72
N ARG A 136 15.88 3.11 -6.79
CA ARG A 136 15.41 2.93 -8.18
C ARG A 136 15.51 1.50 -8.69
N GLU A 137 16.60 0.78 -8.39
CA GLU A 137 16.85 -0.54 -8.98
C GLU A 137 16.21 -1.69 -8.19
N ILE A 138 15.84 -1.49 -6.91
CA ILE A 138 15.32 -2.54 -6.04
C ILE A 138 13.98 -2.14 -5.42
N TYR A 139 13.97 -1.11 -4.56
CA TYR A 139 12.79 -0.82 -3.73
C TYR A 139 11.62 -0.27 -4.54
N PHE A 140 11.89 0.73 -5.36
CA PHE A 140 10.87 1.31 -6.23
C PHE A 140 10.59 0.40 -7.43
N ARG A 141 11.61 -0.29 -7.94
CA ARG A 141 11.48 -1.22 -9.07
C ARG A 141 10.39 -2.28 -8.85
N THR A 142 10.19 -2.69 -7.62
CA THR A 142 9.10 -3.60 -7.26
C THR A 142 7.73 -2.99 -7.58
N PHE A 143 7.54 -1.71 -7.24
CA PHE A 143 6.29 -0.99 -7.53
C PHE A 143 6.13 -0.72 -9.02
N GLU A 144 7.20 -0.40 -9.75
CA GLU A 144 7.15 -0.25 -11.21
C GLU A 144 6.66 -1.53 -11.89
N TYR A 145 7.24 -2.71 -11.56
CA TYR A 145 6.76 -3.98 -12.11
C TYR A 145 5.29 -4.26 -11.77
N ALA A 146 4.84 -3.86 -10.62
CA ALA A 146 3.43 -3.99 -10.27
C ALA A 146 2.55 -3.04 -11.09
N MET A 147 2.97 -1.76 -11.25
CA MET A 147 2.26 -0.78 -12.07
C MET A 147 2.25 -1.14 -13.56
N ASP A 148 3.33 -1.75 -14.09
CA ASP A 148 3.38 -2.26 -15.46
C ASP A 148 2.32 -3.34 -15.73
N VAL A 149 1.97 -4.13 -14.71
CA VAL A 149 0.90 -5.12 -14.78
C VAL A 149 -0.47 -4.46 -14.60
N HIS A 150 -0.60 -3.64 -13.56
CA HIS A 150 -1.84 -2.95 -13.22
C HIS A 150 -1.58 -1.70 -12.39
N MET A 151 -2.02 -0.55 -12.88
CA MET A 151 -1.96 0.71 -12.14
C MET A 151 -3.04 0.73 -11.06
N PRO A 152 -2.70 0.83 -9.76
CA PRO A 152 -3.67 0.72 -8.68
C PRO A 152 -4.48 2.01 -8.50
N ALA A 153 -5.62 1.92 -7.82
CA ALA A 153 -6.41 3.08 -7.44
C ALA A 153 -5.66 3.98 -6.43
N SER A 154 -4.84 3.38 -5.55
CA SER A 154 -4.16 4.13 -4.50
C SER A 154 -2.81 3.55 -4.09
N PHE A 155 -2.03 4.40 -3.41
CA PHE A 155 -0.82 4.02 -2.67
C PHE A 155 -0.95 4.40 -1.20
N MET A 156 -0.36 3.59 -0.31
CA MET A 156 -0.21 3.92 1.10
C MET A 156 1.26 4.14 1.42
N THR A 157 1.61 5.31 1.98
CA THR A 157 2.96 5.60 2.42
C THR A 157 3.35 4.74 3.62
N ALA A 158 4.65 4.49 3.77
CA ALA A 158 5.15 3.70 4.89
C ALA A 158 5.34 4.58 6.16
N TYR A 159 5.44 3.92 7.33
CA TYR A 159 5.73 4.63 8.58
C TYR A 159 7.16 5.15 8.69
N ASN A 160 8.10 4.44 8.06
CA ASN A 160 9.52 4.75 8.19
C ASN A 160 9.91 6.02 7.44
N ALA A 161 11.03 6.58 7.84
CA ALA A 161 11.73 7.56 7.02
C ALA A 161 12.72 6.85 6.07
N VAL A 162 12.99 7.48 4.93
CA VAL A 162 14.07 7.13 4.02
C VAL A 162 15.09 8.26 4.02
N ASN A 163 16.34 7.93 4.32
CA ASN A 163 17.46 8.89 4.31
C ASN A 163 17.21 10.18 5.12
N GLY A 164 16.44 10.08 6.20
CA GLY A 164 16.13 11.23 7.06
C GLY A 164 14.80 11.92 6.79
N CYS A 165 14.12 11.62 5.66
CA CYS A 165 12.80 12.17 5.33
C CYS A 165 11.71 11.11 5.59
N PRO A 166 10.65 11.41 6.38
CA PRO A 166 9.50 10.52 6.49
C PRO A 166 8.86 10.29 5.11
N THR A 167 8.61 9.04 4.72
CA THR A 167 8.07 8.73 3.39
C THR A 167 6.74 9.45 3.11
N ALA A 168 5.93 9.67 4.14
CA ALA A 168 4.67 10.41 4.02
C ALA A 168 4.85 11.91 3.78
N ALA A 169 6.03 12.49 4.06
CA ALA A 169 6.34 13.90 3.85
C ALA A 169 7.46 14.12 2.80
N ASP A 170 7.74 13.08 2.00
CA ASP A 170 8.80 13.10 1.00
C ASP A 170 8.24 13.45 -0.39
N GLU A 171 8.34 14.74 -0.75
CA GLU A 171 7.86 15.26 -2.04
C GLU A 171 8.59 14.62 -3.22
N GLU A 172 9.91 14.35 -3.09
CA GLU A 172 10.70 13.73 -4.16
C GLU A 172 10.20 12.31 -4.46
N LEU A 173 9.86 11.56 -3.43
CA LEU A 173 9.26 10.22 -3.60
C LEU A 173 7.83 10.27 -4.14
N LEU A 174 6.98 11.16 -3.64
CA LEU A 174 5.55 11.16 -3.95
C LEU A 174 5.22 11.94 -5.22
N GLN A 175 5.75 13.14 -5.40
CA GLN A 175 5.53 13.92 -6.61
C GLN A 175 6.54 13.55 -7.70
N GLY A 176 7.84 13.60 -7.39
CA GLY A 176 8.88 13.32 -8.37
C GLY A 176 8.81 11.89 -8.88
N LEU A 177 9.14 10.91 -8.03
CA LEU A 177 9.32 9.52 -8.46
C LEU A 177 7.99 8.85 -8.81
N LEU A 178 6.97 8.93 -7.94
CA LEU A 178 5.73 8.19 -8.14
C LEU A 178 4.84 8.83 -9.22
N ARG A 179 4.65 10.17 -9.19
CA ARG A 179 3.71 10.83 -10.10
C ARG A 179 4.36 11.31 -11.40
N GLU A 180 5.41 12.11 -11.32
CA GLU A 180 5.99 12.74 -12.52
C GLU A 180 6.75 11.74 -13.39
N GLU A 181 7.62 10.92 -12.80
CA GLU A 181 8.40 9.94 -13.55
C GLU A 181 7.56 8.72 -13.97
N ASN A 182 6.61 8.27 -13.15
CA ASN A 182 5.89 7.02 -13.38
C ASN A 182 4.37 7.16 -13.64
N GLY A 183 3.88 8.39 -13.73
CA GLY A 183 2.53 8.68 -14.21
C GLY A 183 1.38 8.27 -13.29
N PHE A 184 1.62 8.02 -11.98
CA PHE A 184 0.56 7.68 -11.06
C PHE A 184 -0.39 8.85 -10.83
N ALA A 185 -1.66 8.69 -11.22
CA ALA A 185 -2.69 9.71 -11.10
C ALA A 185 -3.72 9.45 -9.99
N GLY A 186 -3.64 8.29 -9.31
CA GLY A 186 -4.52 7.93 -8.21
C GLY A 186 -4.25 8.71 -6.92
N PHE A 187 -4.93 8.37 -5.85
CA PHE A 187 -4.70 9.02 -4.56
C PHE A 187 -3.63 8.32 -3.71
N VAL A 188 -2.95 9.12 -2.91
CA VAL A 188 -1.98 8.64 -1.91
C VAL A 188 -2.57 8.85 -0.53
N MET A 189 -2.49 7.82 0.29
CA MET A 189 -2.92 7.87 1.69
C MET A 189 -1.76 7.56 2.62
N THR A 190 -1.86 8.00 3.87
CA THR A 190 -0.89 7.62 4.90
C THR A 190 -1.20 6.25 5.48
N ASP A 191 -0.20 5.59 6.08
CA ASP A 191 -0.47 4.50 7.01
C ASP A 191 -1.13 5.04 8.30
N TRP A 192 -1.75 4.18 9.09
CA TRP A 192 -2.62 4.53 10.22
C TRP A 192 -1.89 5.34 11.29
N THR A 193 -2.44 6.49 11.67
CA THR A 193 -1.89 7.37 12.71
C THR A 193 -0.44 7.84 12.45
N THR A 194 -0.03 8.00 11.18
CA THR A 194 1.28 8.56 10.82
C THR A 194 1.45 9.98 11.38
N TYR A 195 0.38 10.73 11.54
CA TYR A 195 0.36 12.07 12.12
C TYR A 195 0.86 12.13 13.58
N ASP A 196 0.93 11.01 14.31
CA ASP A 196 1.56 10.99 15.64
C ASP A 196 3.06 11.32 15.61
N SER A 197 3.69 11.21 14.43
CA SER A 197 5.14 11.36 14.27
C SER A 197 5.57 12.24 13.10
N VAL A 198 4.64 12.62 12.22
CA VAL A 198 4.91 13.43 11.01
C VAL A 198 3.89 14.55 10.95
N ASP A 199 4.35 15.76 10.62
CA ASP A 199 3.51 16.94 10.49
C ASP A 199 2.49 16.79 9.35
N VAL A 200 1.21 17.07 9.63
CA VAL A 200 0.10 16.90 8.67
C VAL A 200 0.26 17.84 7.48
N ALA A 201 0.67 19.10 7.69
CA ALA A 201 0.85 20.04 6.60
C ALA A 201 1.96 19.59 5.64
N ALA A 202 3.07 19.05 6.19
CA ALA A 202 4.14 18.49 5.36
C ALA A 202 3.67 17.28 4.55
N MET A 203 2.86 16.39 5.13
CA MET A 203 2.30 15.24 4.40
C MET A 203 1.39 15.66 3.24
N VAL A 204 0.53 16.66 3.46
CA VAL A 204 -0.36 17.18 2.41
C VAL A 204 0.46 17.88 1.30
N GLN A 205 1.45 18.69 1.68
CA GLN A 205 2.35 19.35 0.72
C GLN A 205 3.12 18.34 -0.13
N ALA A 206 3.57 17.24 0.46
CA ALA A 206 4.26 16.17 -0.26
C ALA A 206 3.35 15.38 -1.20
N GLY A 207 2.01 15.50 -1.10
CA GLY A 207 1.08 14.91 -2.05
C GLY A 207 0.20 13.79 -1.50
N ASN A 208 0.11 13.62 -0.17
CA ASN A 208 -0.94 12.77 0.40
C ASN A 208 -2.30 13.43 0.26
N CYS A 209 -3.28 12.68 -0.20
CA CYS A 209 -4.65 13.13 -0.38
C CYS A 209 -5.54 12.73 0.80
N TRP A 210 -5.11 11.75 1.60
CA TRP A 210 -5.88 11.22 2.70
C TRP A 210 -5.00 10.83 3.89
N ILE A 211 -5.17 11.54 5.00
CA ILE A 211 -4.46 11.27 6.25
C ILE A 211 -5.32 10.35 7.11
N THR A 212 -4.85 9.13 7.37
CA THR A 212 -5.65 8.07 7.99
C THR A 212 -5.26 7.81 9.44
N PRO A 213 -6.23 7.48 10.32
CA PRO A 213 -7.69 7.51 10.10
C PRO A 213 -8.31 8.91 10.12
N GLY A 214 -7.52 9.95 10.37
CA GLY A 214 -7.95 11.29 10.69
C GLY A 214 -8.33 11.41 12.18
N SER A 215 -8.33 12.62 12.72
CA SER A 215 -8.85 12.92 14.05
C SER A 215 -9.81 14.11 13.99
N ASN A 216 -10.70 14.21 14.98
CA ASN A 216 -11.58 15.37 15.12
C ASN A 216 -10.84 16.63 15.63
N ASP A 217 -9.57 16.46 16.03
CA ASP A 217 -8.73 17.52 16.59
C ASP A 217 -7.87 18.23 15.51
N ASP A 218 -7.90 17.75 14.27
CA ASP A 218 -7.11 18.26 13.14
C ASP A 218 -7.88 19.28 12.27
N THR A 219 -8.94 19.89 12.82
CA THR A 219 -9.75 20.94 12.18
C THR A 219 -9.39 22.34 12.68
#